data_b48759de6f4220908d10983a9f2391cd
#
_entry.id   b48759de6f4220908d10983a9f2391cd
#
_cell.length_a   1.000
_cell.length_b   1.000
_cell.length_c   1.000
_cell.angle_alpha   90.00
_cell.angle_beta   90.00
_cell.angle_gamma   90.00
#
_symmetry.space_group_name_H-M   'P 1'
#
loop_
_entity.id
_entity.type
_entity.pdbx_description
1 polymer ?
#
loop_
_entity_poly.entity_id
_entity_poly.type
_entity_poly.pdbx_seq_one_letter_code
_entity_poly.pdbx_strand_id
1 'polypeptide(L)'
;DTRSLTNLIRDKGAPKGTIAFSKNGKFNISKLTRSTIKWGGLKNLDLAEVVTTPKNYIWKGLQTWKKEIGFKKNRKNLFHVVAIDYGIKKNILRYFSDFKCKVSVVSCKTSAEKIIDLKPNGIFLSNGPGDPAATGKYAIEILNKLIKKNLPIFGICLGHQILALALGGKTKKMKLGHRGANHPVKNLIYDKVEITSQNHGFVVVEETLPKKIEVTHKSLFDSTIEGIRLKNKPIFSVQYHPESNPGPQDSVYLFQEFINNMKKNAKKKRY
;
A
#
# COMPACT_ATOMS: atom_id res chain seq x y z
N ASP A 1 -0.90 -26.55 17.00
CA ASP A 1 0.42 -26.10 17.45
C ASP A 1 0.96 -25.00 16.53
N THR A 2 0.70 -23.74 16.94
CA THR A 2 1.12 -22.56 16.17
C THR A 2 2.63 -22.33 16.20
N ARG A 3 3.32 -22.82 17.23
CA ARG A 3 4.79 -22.74 17.34
C ARG A 3 5.46 -23.63 16.30
N SER A 4 5.00 -24.87 16.16
CA SER A 4 5.51 -25.80 15.13
C SER A 4 5.25 -25.25 13.73
N LEU A 5 4.08 -24.62 13.48
CA LEU A 5 3.80 -23.96 12.21
C LEU A 5 4.75 -22.77 11.95
N THR A 6 5.01 -21.96 12.97
CA THR A 6 5.96 -20.85 12.89
C THR A 6 7.36 -21.33 12.55
N ASN A 7 7.84 -22.39 13.22
CA ASN A 7 9.15 -23.00 12.95
C ASN A 7 9.22 -23.54 11.50
N LEU A 8 8.17 -24.24 11.05
CA LEU A 8 8.08 -24.73 9.67
C LEU A 8 8.22 -23.60 8.64
N ILE A 9 7.51 -22.48 8.85
CA ILE A 9 7.56 -21.33 7.96
C ILE A 9 8.95 -20.68 7.98
N ARG A 10 9.55 -20.53 9.17
CA ARG A 10 10.91 -19.98 9.31
C ARG A 10 11.93 -20.81 8.55
N ASP A 11 11.90 -22.12 8.70
CA ASP A 11 12.92 -23.02 8.18
C ASP A 11 12.75 -23.26 6.66
N LYS A 12 11.52 -23.46 6.20
CA LYS A 12 11.19 -23.83 4.81
C LYS A 12 10.72 -22.66 3.94
N GLY A 13 10.48 -21.48 4.49
CA GLY A 13 9.83 -20.36 3.82
C GLY A 13 8.30 -20.45 3.95
N ALA A 14 7.58 -19.57 3.25
CA ALA A 14 6.12 -19.56 3.25
C ALA A 14 5.56 -20.71 2.38
N PRO A 15 5.17 -21.86 2.96
CA PRO A 15 4.66 -22.99 2.20
C PRO A 15 3.25 -22.69 1.70
N LYS A 16 2.83 -23.46 0.69
CA LYS A 16 1.43 -23.49 0.28
C LYS A 16 0.60 -24.17 1.37
N GLY A 17 -0.58 -23.64 1.66
CA GLY A 17 -1.48 -24.19 2.67
C GLY A 17 -2.94 -24.01 2.29
N THR A 18 -3.79 -24.87 2.86
CA THR A 18 -5.25 -24.74 2.75
C THR A 18 -5.84 -24.63 4.14
N ILE A 19 -6.71 -23.65 4.35
CA ILE A 19 -7.55 -23.52 5.53
C ILE A 19 -8.95 -23.98 5.16
N ALA A 20 -9.53 -24.90 5.94
CA ALA A 20 -10.87 -25.41 5.71
C ALA A 20 -11.69 -25.39 6.99
N PHE A 21 -12.98 -25.10 6.85
CA PHE A 21 -13.97 -25.23 7.92
C PHE A 21 -15.00 -26.30 7.55
N SER A 22 -15.39 -27.10 8.53
CA SER A 22 -16.43 -28.11 8.38
C SER A 22 -17.37 -28.10 9.59
N LYS A 23 -18.68 -27.95 9.34
CA LYS A 23 -19.71 -27.93 10.39
C LYS A 23 -19.77 -29.23 11.20
N ASN A 24 -19.44 -30.36 10.58
CA ASN A 24 -19.50 -31.70 11.18
C ASN A 24 -18.12 -32.27 11.53
N GLY A 25 -17.06 -31.47 11.46
CA GLY A 25 -15.68 -31.88 11.77
C GLY A 25 -15.06 -32.85 10.77
N LYS A 26 -15.76 -33.25 9.71
CA LYS A 26 -15.24 -34.18 8.69
C LYS A 26 -14.54 -33.42 7.58
N PHE A 27 -13.33 -33.84 7.22
CA PHE A 27 -12.51 -33.23 6.16
C PHE A 27 -12.06 -34.29 5.14
N ASN A 28 -12.17 -33.96 3.86
CA ASN A 28 -11.55 -34.76 2.80
C ASN A 28 -10.11 -34.29 2.59
N ILE A 29 -9.18 -34.88 3.36
CA ILE A 29 -7.76 -34.49 3.35
C ILE A 29 -7.15 -34.61 1.95
N SER A 30 -7.44 -35.67 1.21
CA SER A 30 -6.93 -35.90 -0.14
C SER A 30 -7.35 -34.78 -1.11
N LYS A 31 -8.59 -34.27 -0.99
CA LYS A 31 -9.09 -33.14 -1.79
C LYS A 31 -8.38 -31.84 -1.38
N LEU A 32 -8.21 -31.59 -0.10
CA LEU A 32 -7.52 -30.41 0.42
C LEU A 32 -6.04 -30.39 -0.01
N THR A 33 -5.36 -31.53 0.12
CA THR A 33 -3.94 -31.67 -0.32
C THR A 33 -3.80 -31.41 -1.83
N ARG A 34 -4.65 -31.99 -2.65
CA ARG A 34 -4.65 -31.73 -4.11
C ARG A 34 -4.87 -30.26 -4.43
N SER A 35 -5.81 -29.58 -3.75
CA SER A 35 -6.03 -28.12 -3.91
C SER A 35 -4.79 -27.32 -3.55
N THR A 36 -4.12 -27.66 -2.44
CA THR A 36 -2.88 -27.00 -2.00
C THR A 36 -1.76 -27.15 -3.03
N ILE A 37 -1.53 -28.36 -3.52
CA ILE A 37 -0.48 -28.64 -4.52
C ILE A 37 -0.77 -27.91 -5.84
N LYS A 38 -2.02 -27.92 -6.29
CA LYS A 38 -2.44 -27.29 -7.55
C LYS A 38 -2.33 -25.76 -7.54
N TRP A 39 -2.35 -25.13 -6.36
CA TRP A 39 -2.26 -23.69 -6.31
C TRP A 39 -0.86 -23.20 -6.72
N GLY A 40 -0.80 -22.31 -7.71
CA GLY A 40 0.45 -21.78 -8.28
C GLY A 40 1.26 -20.85 -7.37
N GLY A 41 0.70 -20.38 -6.24
CA GLY A 41 1.27 -19.35 -5.38
C GLY A 41 0.92 -17.93 -5.84
N LEU A 42 1.51 -16.92 -5.22
CA LEU A 42 1.20 -15.51 -5.48
C LEU A 42 1.92 -14.95 -6.72
N LYS A 43 3.00 -15.59 -7.17
CA LYS A 43 3.79 -15.09 -8.31
C LYS A 43 2.93 -15.06 -9.59
N ASN A 44 2.99 -13.95 -10.32
CA ASN A 44 2.22 -13.66 -11.51
C ASN A 44 0.69 -13.53 -11.31
N LEU A 45 0.19 -13.49 -10.06
CA LEU A 45 -1.23 -13.30 -9.80
C LEU A 45 -1.55 -11.81 -9.60
N ASP A 46 -2.40 -11.28 -10.47
CA ASP A 46 -3.02 -9.97 -10.25
C ASP A 46 -4.27 -10.11 -9.39
N LEU A 47 -4.07 -10.04 -8.07
CA LEU A 47 -5.19 -10.06 -7.13
C LEU A 47 -5.79 -8.67 -6.91
N ALA A 48 -5.08 -7.60 -7.27
CA ALA A 48 -5.61 -6.24 -7.19
C ALA A 48 -6.83 -6.04 -8.10
N GLU A 49 -6.80 -6.63 -9.31
CA GLU A 49 -7.94 -6.63 -10.22
C GLU A 49 -9.17 -7.35 -9.64
N VAL A 50 -8.95 -8.40 -8.84
CA VAL A 50 -10.04 -9.20 -8.24
C VAL A 50 -10.72 -8.45 -7.09
N VAL A 51 -9.97 -7.66 -6.30
CA VAL A 51 -10.48 -7.02 -5.07
C VAL A 51 -10.79 -5.53 -5.23
N THR A 52 -10.41 -4.92 -6.35
CA THR A 52 -10.69 -3.50 -6.62
C THR A 52 -12.19 -3.22 -6.64
N THR A 53 -12.56 -1.98 -6.32
CA THR A 53 -13.97 -1.58 -6.36
C THR A 53 -14.56 -1.76 -7.78
N PRO A 54 -15.73 -2.38 -7.92
CA PRO A 54 -16.38 -2.54 -9.23
C PRO A 54 -16.97 -1.22 -9.78
N LYS A 55 -17.25 -0.26 -8.88
CA LYS A 55 -17.77 1.08 -9.22
C LYS A 55 -17.03 2.13 -8.43
N ASN A 56 -16.67 3.23 -9.09
CA ASN A 56 -16.09 4.38 -8.41
C ASN A 56 -17.08 4.95 -7.39
N TYR A 57 -16.57 5.36 -6.23
CA TYR A 57 -17.41 5.93 -5.18
C TYR A 57 -16.69 7.04 -4.42
N ILE A 58 -17.48 7.87 -3.74
CA ILE A 58 -16.97 8.86 -2.81
C ILE A 58 -17.06 8.27 -1.40
N TRP A 59 -15.94 8.26 -0.68
CA TRP A 59 -15.92 7.85 0.72
C TRP A 59 -16.82 8.74 1.57
N LYS A 60 -17.68 8.13 2.41
CA LYS A 60 -18.69 8.85 3.21
C LYS A 60 -18.11 9.71 4.35
N GLY A 61 -16.77 9.86 4.41
CA GLY A 61 -16.10 10.79 5.33
C GLY A 61 -16.04 10.32 6.77
N LEU A 62 -16.20 9.01 7.04
CA LEU A 62 -15.99 8.48 8.39
C LEU A 62 -14.51 8.60 8.76
N GLN A 63 -14.25 9.20 9.94
CA GLN A 63 -12.93 9.40 10.53
C GLN A 63 -12.45 8.15 11.28
N THR A 64 -11.22 8.18 11.79
CA THR A 64 -10.71 7.13 12.67
C THR A 64 -11.56 7.03 13.95
N TRP A 65 -11.66 5.82 14.48
CA TRP A 65 -12.39 5.59 15.73
C TRP A 65 -11.64 6.21 16.92
N LYS A 66 -12.37 6.86 17.81
CA LYS A 66 -11.83 7.39 19.06
C LYS A 66 -12.69 6.91 20.22
N LYS A 67 -12.04 6.54 21.33
CA LYS A 67 -12.69 5.91 22.48
C LYS A 67 -13.90 6.71 23.02
N GLU A 68 -13.75 8.04 23.10
CA GLU A 68 -14.76 8.92 23.73
C GLU A 68 -15.95 9.23 22.83
N ILE A 69 -15.80 9.08 21.51
CA ILE A 69 -16.75 9.61 20.53
C ILE A 69 -17.08 8.64 19.39
N GLY A 70 -16.43 7.45 19.34
CA GLY A 70 -16.60 6.48 18.26
C GLY A 70 -16.12 7.00 16.91
N PHE A 71 -16.86 6.65 15.85
CA PHE A 71 -16.61 7.17 14.50
C PHE A 71 -17.33 8.49 14.27
N LYS A 72 -16.59 9.56 14.01
CA LYS A 72 -17.15 10.82 13.53
C LYS A 72 -17.17 10.88 12.01
N LYS A 73 -17.99 11.78 11.46
CA LYS A 73 -18.05 12.07 10.04
C LYS A 73 -17.41 13.44 9.78
N ASN A 74 -16.48 13.49 8.81
CA ASN A 74 -15.95 14.77 8.34
C ASN A 74 -17.04 15.56 7.61
N ARG A 75 -17.23 16.82 8.00
CA ARG A 75 -18.24 17.73 7.42
C ARG A 75 -17.65 18.78 6.49
N LYS A 76 -16.34 18.99 6.53
CA LYS A 76 -15.64 20.03 5.75
C LYS A 76 -14.48 19.42 4.98
N ASN A 77 -14.48 19.58 3.67
CA ASN A 77 -13.40 19.10 2.80
C ASN A 77 -12.51 20.27 2.38
N LEU A 78 -11.20 20.13 2.60
CA LEU A 78 -10.18 21.11 2.20
C LEU A 78 -9.41 20.66 0.97
N PHE A 79 -9.26 19.35 0.79
CA PHE A 79 -8.52 18.74 -0.31
C PHE A 79 -9.34 17.61 -0.93
N HIS A 80 -9.08 17.33 -2.20
CA HIS A 80 -9.62 16.18 -2.90
C HIS A 80 -8.49 15.19 -3.20
N VAL A 81 -8.58 13.99 -2.65
CA VAL A 81 -7.69 12.86 -2.92
C VAL A 81 -8.44 11.88 -3.82
N VAL A 82 -7.83 11.49 -4.93
CA VAL A 82 -8.27 10.34 -5.72
C VAL A 82 -7.42 9.14 -5.32
N ALA A 83 -8.06 8.13 -4.75
CA ALA A 83 -7.45 6.89 -4.30
C ALA A 83 -7.66 5.80 -5.35
N ILE A 84 -6.57 5.30 -5.94
CA ILE A 84 -6.60 4.14 -6.84
C ILE A 84 -6.66 2.89 -5.97
N ASP A 85 -7.72 2.12 -6.14
CA ASP A 85 -8.04 0.98 -5.29
C ASP A 85 -7.42 -0.32 -5.82
N TYR A 86 -6.35 -0.76 -5.18
CA TYR A 86 -5.74 -2.09 -5.37
C TYR A 86 -6.15 -3.08 -4.28
N GLY A 87 -7.09 -2.72 -3.40
CA GLY A 87 -7.51 -3.47 -2.20
C GLY A 87 -7.37 -2.63 -0.92
N ILE A 88 -7.91 -1.41 -0.97
CA ILE A 88 -7.69 -0.36 0.03
C ILE A 88 -8.26 -0.71 1.41
N LYS A 89 -7.45 -0.60 2.46
CA LYS A 89 -7.93 -0.66 3.84
C LYS A 89 -8.75 0.57 4.20
N LYS A 90 -9.93 0.34 4.77
CA LYS A 90 -10.84 1.43 5.19
C LYS A 90 -10.19 2.42 6.16
N ASN A 91 -9.19 1.97 6.95
CA ASN A 91 -8.52 2.86 7.89
C ASN A 91 -7.72 3.96 7.20
N ILE A 92 -7.17 3.69 6.04
CA ILE A 92 -6.50 4.71 5.19
C ILE A 92 -7.49 5.81 4.80
N LEU A 93 -8.71 5.41 4.36
CA LEU A 93 -9.77 6.37 4.00
C LEU A 93 -10.20 7.21 5.20
N ARG A 94 -10.22 6.61 6.41
CA ARG A 94 -10.53 7.30 7.66
C ARG A 94 -9.47 8.35 7.99
N TYR A 95 -8.18 8.03 7.86
CA TYR A 95 -7.10 9.00 8.06
C TYR A 95 -7.22 10.19 7.09
N PHE A 96 -7.50 9.96 5.81
CA PHE A 96 -7.77 11.07 4.90
C PHE A 96 -8.96 11.93 5.35
N SER A 97 -9.99 11.32 5.94
CA SER A 97 -11.12 12.07 6.50
C SER A 97 -10.73 12.88 7.74
N ASP A 98 -9.83 12.37 8.60
CA ASP A 98 -9.28 13.12 9.74
C ASP A 98 -8.56 14.38 9.26
N PHE A 99 -7.84 14.29 8.14
CA PHE A 99 -7.17 15.42 7.49
C PHE A 99 -8.11 16.26 6.59
N LYS A 100 -9.41 16.12 6.74
CA LYS A 100 -10.43 16.91 6.00
C LYS A 100 -10.32 16.74 4.47
N CYS A 101 -10.04 15.54 4.01
CA CYS A 101 -10.05 15.21 2.59
C CYS A 101 -11.41 14.65 2.16
N LYS A 102 -11.91 15.13 1.01
CA LYS A 102 -12.82 14.37 0.17
C LYS A 102 -12.01 13.26 -0.50
N VAL A 103 -12.48 12.03 -0.47
CA VAL A 103 -11.79 10.91 -1.13
C VAL A 103 -12.71 10.29 -2.17
N SER A 104 -12.28 10.32 -3.43
CA SER A 104 -12.87 9.53 -4.51
C SER A 104 -12.06 8.26 -4.68
N VAL A 105 -12.69 7.12 -4.47
CA VAL A 105 -12.08 5.80 -4.67
C VAL A 105 -12.41 5.32 -6.07
N VAL A 106 -11.39 5.01 -6.86
CA VAL A 106 -11.52 4.60 -8.25
C VAL A 106 -10.91 3.22 -8.46
N SER A 107 -11.45 2.45 -9.42
CA SER A 107 -10.90 1.14 -9.77
C SER A 107 -9.45 1.23 -10.23
N CYS A 108 -8.68 0.18 -9.98
CA CYS A 108 -7.27 0.06 -10.37
C CYS A 108 -7.02 0.23 -11.87
N LYS A 109 -8.03 0.01 -12.71
CA LYS A 109 -7.98 0.19 -14.17
C LYS A 109 -8.51 1.53 -14.68
N THR A 110 -8.85 2.46 -13.77
CA THR A 110 -9.31 3.79 -14.19
C THR A 110 -8.19 4.54 -14.90
N SER A 111 -8.47 5.05 -16.11
CA SER A 111 -7.44 5.72 -16.92
C SER A 111 -6.93 7.00 -16.24
N ALA A 112 -5.71 7.39 -16.58
CA ALA A 112 -5.09 8.61 -16.04
C ALA A 112 -5.93 9.87 -16.37
N GLU A 113 -6.52 9.93 -17.54
CA GLU A 113 -7.37 11.03 -18.01
C GLU A 113 -8.59 11.16 -17.08
N LYS A 114 -9.33 10.08 -16.84
CA LYS A 114 -10.49 10.07 -15.91
C LYS A 114 -10.10 10.46 -14.49
N ILE A 115 -8.91 10.07 -14.02
CA ILE A 115 -8.40 10.46 -12.71
C ILE A 115 -8.13 11.97 -12.67
N ILE A 116 -7.52 12.52 -13.72
CA ILE A 116 -7.21 13.96 -13.83
C ILE A 116 -8.49 14.79 -13.92
N ASP A 117 -9.50 14.32 -14.66
CA ASP A 117 -10.80 15.00 -14.82
C ASP A 117 -11.55 15.16 -13.49
N LEU A 118 -11.25 14.30 -12.49
CA LEU A 118 -11.74 14.50 -11.12
C LEU A 118 -11.10 15.69 -10.40
N LYS A 119 -10.10 16.37 -11.00
CA LYS A 119 -9.37 17.52 -10.47
C LYS A 119 -8.82 17.28 -9.05
N PRO A 120 -8.03 16.20 -8.81
CA PRO A 120 -7.47 15.91 -7.49
C PRO A 120 -6.43 16.95 -7.06
N ASN A 121 -6.34 17.18 -5.76
CA ASN A 121 -5.20 17.86 -5.14
C ASN A 121 -4.02 16.89 -4.96
N GLY A 122 -4.28 15.59 -4.79
CA GLY A 122 -3.29 14.53 -4.69
C GLY A 122 -3.86 13.17 -5.08
N ILE A 123 -2.97 12.25 -5.42
CA ILE A 123 -3.29 10.87 -5.84
C ILE A 123 -2.73 9.93 -4.80
N PHE A 124 -3.54 8.96 -4.40
CA PHE A 124 -3.14 7.93 -3.47
C PHE A 124 -3.15 6.56 -4.15
N LEU A 125 -2.06 5.80 -4.00
CA LEU A 125 -1.92 4.44 -4.48
C LEU A 125 -2.09 3.50 -3.29
N SER A 126 -3.16 2.74 -3.27
CA SER A 126 -3.50 1.95 -2.10
C SER A 126 -2.61 0.72 -1.93
N ASN A 127 -2.67 0.15 -0.74
CA ASN A 127 -2.26 -1.22 -0.48
C ASN A 127 -3.12 -2.20 -1.29
N GLY A 128 -2.66 -3.43 -1.40
CA GLY A 128 -3.41 -4.50 -2.06
C GLY A 128 -2.66 -5.83 -2.07
N PRO A 129 -3.33 -6.92 -2.47
CA PRO A 129 -2.74 -8.24 -2.58
C PRO A 129 -2.14 -8.49 -3.98
N GLY A 130 -1.39 -9.57 -4.10
CA GLY A 130 -0.92 -10.11 -5.38
C GLY A 130 0.54 -9.79 -5.69
N ASP A 131 0.91 -10.04 -6.95
CA ASP A 131 2.23 -9.76 -7.48
C ASP A 131 2.26 -8.35 -8.10
N PRO A 132 3.10 -7.43 -7.61
CA PRO A 132 3.17 -6.08 -8.17
C PRO A 132 3.56 -6.05 -9.64
N ALA A 133 4.33 -7.03 -10.14
CA ALA A 133 4.68 -7.11 -11.55
C ALA A 133 3.47 -7.48 -12.43
N ALA A 134 2.54 -8.28 -11.91
CA ALA A 134 1.31 -8.60 -12.62
C ALA A 134 0.36 -7.39 -12.70
N THR A 135 0.13 -6.72 -11.57
CA THR A 135 -0.64 -5.47 -11.50
C THR A 135 0.02 -4.35 -12.31
N GLY A 136 1.35 -4.32 -12.35
CA GLY A 136 2.15 -3.35 -13.09
C GLY A 136 1.87 -3.33 -14.60
N LYS A 137 1.39 -4.42 -15.19
CA LYS A 137 1.12 -4.49 -16.65
C LYS A 137 0.22 -3.36 -17.16
N TYR A 138 -0.73 -2.91 -16.35
CA TYR A 138 -1.61 -1.78 -16.68
C TYR A 138 -1.34 -0.55 -15.82
N ALA A 139 -0.98 -0.74 -14.56
CA ALA A 139 -0.82 0.35 -13.61
C ALA A 139 0.37 1.26 -13.95
N ILE A 140 1.46 0.73 -14.52
CA ILE A 140 2.66 1.50 -14.91
C ILE A 140 2.32 2.56 -15.96
N GLU A 141 1.54 2.23 -16.98
CA GLU A 141 1.14 3.19 -18.02
C GLU A 141 0.32 4.34 -17.41
N ILE A 142 -0.67 3.99 -16.58
CA ILE A 142 -1.51 4.98 -15.88
C ILE A 142 -0.64 5.90 -15.03
N LEU A 143 0.28 5.34 -14.22
CA LEU A 143 1.14 6.11 -13.34
C LEU A 143 2.13 6.99 -14.08
N ASN A 144 2.70 6.53 -15.18
CA ASN A 144 3.61 7.33 -15.99
C ASN A 144 2.95 8.62 -16.52
N LYS A 145 1.66 8.54 -16.89
CA LYS A 145 0.87 9.71 -17.27
C LYS A 145 0.60 10.64 -16.07
N LEU A 146 0.27 10.09 -14.90
CA LEU A 146 -0.02 10.84 -13.68
C LEU A 146 1.23 11.54 -13.12
N ILE A 147 2.40 10.89 -13.11
CA ILE A 147 3.69 11.43 -12.64
C ILE A 147 4.09 12.69 -13.45
N LYS A 148 3.75 12.75 -14.74
CA LYS A 148 4.01 13.92 -15.61
C LYS A 148 3.19 15.14 -15.19
N LYS A 149 2.06 14.97 -14.49
CA LYS A 149 1.18 16.09 -14.09
C LYS A 149 1.66 16.84 -12.85
N ASN A 150 2.79 16.46 -12.25
CA ASN A 150 3.36 17.08 -11.05
C ASN A 150 2.38 17.20 -9.87
N LEU A 151 1.42 16.27 -9.77
CA LEU A 151 0.54 16.14 -8.62
C LEU A 151 1.27 15.40 -7.50
N PRO A 152 0.99 15.72 -6.23
CA PRO A 152 1.42 14.90 -5.11
C PRO A 152 0.90 13.47 -5.24
N ILE A 153 1.79 12.49 -5.05
CA ILE A 153 1.44 11.07 -5.08
C ILE A 153 2.00 10.43 -3.81
N PHE A 154 1.16 9.65 -3.13
CA PHE A 154 1.54 8.84 -1.98
C PHE A 154 1.14 7.39 -2.21
N GLY A 155 2.04 6.43 -1.99
CA GLY A 155 1.82 5.00 -2.16
C GLY A 155 2.08 4.20 -0.89
N ILE A 156 1.23 3.21 -0.61
CA ILE A 156 1.37 2.29 0.53
C ILE A 156 1.42 0.85 0.04
N CYS A 157 2.38 0.07 0.51
CA CYS A 157 2.56 -1.37 0.31
C CYS A 157 2.56 -1.74 -1.19
N LEU A 158 1.49 -2.31 -1.75
CA LEU A 158 1.42 -2.57 -3.19
C LEU A 158 1.56 -1.27 -4.00
N GLY A 159 0.97 -0.15 -3.54
CA GLY A 159 1.11 1.15 -4.18
C GLY A 159 2.57 1.65 -4.21
N HIS A 160 3.36 1.35 -3.18
CA HIS A 160 4.81 1.60 -3.17
C HIS A 160 5.54 0.78 -4.24
N GLN A 161 5.23 -0.51 -4.32
CA GLN A 161 5.87 -1.41 -5.28
C GLN A 161 5.55 -1.03 -6.73
N ILE A 162 4.27 -0.70 -7.01
CA ILE A 162 3.84 -0.25 -8.33
C ILE A 162 4.46 1.10 -8.69
N LEU A 163 4.59 2.03 -7.73
CA LEU A 163 5.28 3.30 -7.95
C LEU A 163 6.74 3.07 -8.31
N ALA A 164 7.44 2.20 -7.59
CA ALA A 164 8.84 1.85 -7.89
C ALA A 164 8.99 1.26 -9.30
N LEU A 165 8.07 0.36 -9.71
CA LEU A 165 8.05 -0.20 -11.07
C LEU A 165 7.83 0.89 -12.12
N ALA A 166 6.87 1.81 -11.92
CA ALA A 166 6.59 2.91 -12.84
C ALA A 166 7.78 3.90 -12.96
N LEU A 167 8.59 3.99 -11.93
CA LEU A 167 9.80 4.82 -11.92
C LEU A 167 11.03 4.12 -12.54
N GLY A 168 10.91 2.84 -12.92
CA GLY A 168 11.95 2.06 -13.60
C GLY A 168 12.70 1.06 -12.71
N GLY A 169 12.30 0.90 -11.44
CA GLY A 169 12.80 -0.14 -10.55
C GLY A 169 12.20 -1.51 -10.85
N LYS A 170 12.65 -2.53 -10.11
CA LYS A 170 12.15 -3.90 -10.17
C LYS A 170 11.71 -4.36 -8.78
N THR A 171 10.86 -5.38 -8.73
CA THR A 171 10.43 -6.04 -7.51
C THR A 171 10.82 -7.51 -7.52
N LYS A 172 11.01 -8.10 -6.33
CA LYS A 172 11.27 -9.53 -6.16
C LYS A 172 10.40 -10.11 -5.06
N LYS A 173 10.05 -11.40 -5.20
CA LYS A 173 9.38 -12.15 -4.13
C LYS A 173 10.38 -12.48 -3.03
N MET A 174 10.01 -12.24 -1.79
CA MET A 174 10.79 -12.59 -0.60
C MET A 174 10.59 -14.07 -0.25
N LYS A 175 11.58 -14.67 0.43
CA LYS A 175 11.47 -16.04 0.95
C LYS A 175 10.36 -16.14 2.01
N LEU A 176 10.37 -15.26 3.00
CA LEU A 176 9.41 -15.23 4.11
C LEU A 176 8.39 -14.11 3.95
N GLY A 177 8.83 -12.91 3.56
CA GLY A 177 8.09 -11.67 3.64
C GLY A 177 8.07 -11.10 5.06
N HIS A 178 7.62 -9.87 5.18
CA HIS A 178 7.45 -9.20 6.47
C HIS A 178 5.99 -9.27 6.92
N ARG A 179 5.75 -9.78 8.13
CA ARG A 179 4.40 -9.91 8.73
C ARG A 179 4.48 -9.70 10.23
N GLY A 180 3.79 -8.68 10.71
CA GLY A 180 3.76 -8.33 12.13
C GLY A 180 3.60 -6.82 12.34
N ALA A 181 3.37 -6.43 13.58
CA ALA A 181 3.18 -5.03 13.97
C ALA A 181 4.34 -4.50 14.84
N ASN A 182 5.51 -5.10 14.72
CA ASN A 182 6.70 -4.84 15.55
C ASN A 182 7.99 -4.79 14.74
N HIS A 183 7.92 -4.43 13.47
CA HIS A 183 9.09 -4.36 12.59
C HIS A 183 9.77 -2.99 12.69
N PRO A 184 11.05 -2.93 13.13
CA PRO A 184 11.79 -1.70 13.19
C PRO A 184 12.27 -1.29 11.80
N VAL A 185 12.03 -0.04 11.45
CA VAL A 185 12.42 0.58 10.20
C VAL A 185 13.24 1.83 10.48
N LYS A 186 14.40 1.95 9.85
CA LYS A 186 15.21 3.16 9.91
C LYS A 186 14.70 4.18 8.90
N ASN A 187 14.26 5.33 9.40
CA ASN A 187 13.97 6.50 8.60
C ASN A 187 15.29 7.24 8.35
N LEU A 188 15.74 7.25 7.10
CA LEU A 188 17.02 7.85 6.69
C LEU A 188 16.96 9.38 6.57
N ILE A 189 15.75 9.96 6.51
CA ILE A 189 15.55 11.41 6.38
C ILE A 189 15.67 12.09 7.74
N TYR A 190 15.09 11.48 8.77
CA TYR A 190 15.04 12.03 10.14
C TYR A 190 16.00 11.33 11.09
N ASP A 191 16.77 10.36 10.60
CA ASP A 191 17.74 9.55 11.37
C ASP A 191 17.14 8.88 12.61
N LYS A 192 15.90 8.41 12.53
CA LYS A 192 15.16 7.77 13.64
C LYS A 192 14.71 6.37 13.28
N VAL A 193 14.40 5.58 14.31
CA VAL A 193 13.77 4.26 14.16
C VAL A 193 12.27 4.40 14.40
N GLU A 194 11.49 3.79 13.55
CA GLU A 194 10.03 3.70 13.65
C GLU A 194 9.63 2.24 13.74
N ILE A 195 8.70 1.92 14.65
CA ILE A 195 8.12 0.58 14.71
C ILE A 195 6.91 0.54 13.80
N THR A 196 6.87 -0.44 12.90
CA THR A 196 5.92 -0.45 11.80
C THR A 196 5.09 -1.73 11.75
N SER A 197 3.92 -1.63 11.12
CA SER A 197 3.07 -2.76 10.78
C SER A 197 3.38 -3.21 9.34
N GLN A 198 3.69 -4.48 9.17
CA GLN A 198 4.13 -5.08 7.92
C GLN A 198 3.22 -6.24 7.50
N ASN A 199 2.87 -6.32 6.22
CA ASN A 199 2.21 -7.49 5.64
C ASN A 199 2.45 -7.53 4.14
N HIS A 200 3.66 -7.94 3.73
CA HIS A 200 3.99 -8.07 2.31
C HIS A 200 4.94 -9.24 2.05
N GLY A 201 4.90 -9.76 0.83
CA GLY A 201 5.76 -10.87 0.37
C GLY A 201 6.63 -10.51 -0.82
N PHE A 202 6.57 -9.26 -1.28
CA PHE A 202 7.41 -8.72 -2.34
C PHE A 202 8.11 -7.46 -1.84
N VAL A 203 9.27 -7.15 -2.44
CA VAL A 203 10.09 -6.00 -2.07
C VAL A 203 10.67 -5.35 -3.32
N VAL A 204 10.93 -4.05 -3.25
CA VAL A 204 11.64 -3.30 -4.28
C VAL A 204 13.13 -3.64 -4.22
N VAL A 205 13.74 -3.85 -5.39
CA VAL A 205 15.17 -4.20 -5.54
C VAL A 205 15.98 -2.91 -5.66
N GLU A 206 16.79 -2.60 -4.64
CA GLU A 206 17.51 -1.33 -4.51
C GLU A 206 18.43 -1.02 -5.70
N GLU A 207 19.19 -2.03 -6.14
CA GLU A 207 20.19 -1.92 -7.21
C GLU A 207 19.57 -1.56 -8.57
N THR A 208 18.24 -1.68 -8.68
CA THR A 208 17.51 -1.36 -9.92
C THR A 208 16.94 0.05 -9.94
N LEU A 209 17.01 0.77 -8.81
CA LEU A 209 16.42 2.10 -8.71
C LEU A 209 17.26 3.14 -9.49
N PRO A 210 16.62 3.93 -10.37
CA PRO A 210 17.31 5.04 -11.02
C PRO A 210 17.81 6.10 -10.03
N LYS A 211 18.91 6.80 -10.35
CA LYS A 211 19.55 7.85 -9.50
C LYS A 211 18.61 8.97 -9.05
N LYS A 212 17.52 9.20 -9.78
CA LYS A 212 16.49 10.20 -9.43
C LYS A 212 15.60 9.78 -8.24
N ILE A 213 15.68 8.51 -7.81
CA ILE A 213 14.95 7.98 -6.67
C ILE A 213 15.86 7.96 -5.47
N GLU A 214 15.34 8.38 -4.33
CA GLU A 214 16.01 8.36 -3.05
C GLU A 214 15.32 7.34 -2.16
N VAL A 215 16.09 6.45 -1.54
CA VAL A 215 15.61 5.54 -0.50
C VAL A 215 15.46 6.33 0.79
N THR A 216 14.27 6.30 1.37
CA THR A 216 13.92 7.07 2.57
C THR A 216 13.84 6.23 3.83
N HIS A 217 13.55 4.94 3.67
CA HIS A 217 13.38 4.02 4.80
C HIS A 217 13.97 2.65 4.46
N LYS A 218 14.59 2.00 5.46
CA LYS A 218 15.12 0.64 5.37
C LYS A 218 14.73 -0.21 6.58
N SER A 219 14.42 -1.48 6.33
CA SER A 219 14.22 -2.48 7.37
C SER A 219 15.50 -2.69 8.17
N LEU A 220 15.41 -2.71 9.50
CA LEU A 220 16.53 -3.06 10.36
C LEU A 220 16.75 -4.57 10.49
N PHE A 221 15.82 -5.40 9.98
CA PHE A 221 16.00 -6.86 9.99
C PHE A 221 16.86 -7.38 8.83
N ASP A 222 16.67 -6.81 7.63
CA ASP A 222 17.28 -7.35 6.42
C ASP A 222 17.72 -6.29 5.40
N SER A 223 17.71 -5.02 5.80
CA SER A 223 18.10 -3.85 4.99
C SER A 223 17.29 -3.66 3.71
N THR A 224 16.15 -4.35 3.54
CA THR A 224 15.26 -4.13 2.40
C THR A 224 14.68 -2.72 2.41
N ILE A 225 14.33 -2.23 1.20
CA ILE A 225 13.71 -0.91 1.04
C ILE A 225 12.31 -0.91 1.66
N GLU A 226 12.09 0.07 2.52
CA GLU A 226 10.81 0.32 3.19
C GLU A 226 10.19 1.67 2.80
N GLY A 227 10.88 2.49 2.03
CA GLY A 227 10.36 3.74 1.51
C GLY A 227 11.23 4.38 0.46
N ILE A 228 10.59 5.08 -0.48
CA ILE A 228 11.26 5.84 -1.55
C ILE A 228 10.59 7.20 -1.76
N ARG A 229 11.36 8.14 -2.29
CA ARG A 229 10.82 9.39 -2.86
C ARG A 229 11.47 9.73 -4.20
N LEU A 230 10.72 10.41 -5.06
CA LEU A 230 11.25 10.97 -6.30
C LEU A 230 11.84 12.36 -6.01
N LYS A 231 13.14 12.54 -6.26
CA LYS A 231 13.83 13.82 -6.04
C LYS A 231 13.12 14.95 -6.80
N ASN A 232 12.98 16.11 -6.15
CA ASN A 232 12.38 17.32 -6.72
C ASN A 232 10.90 17.21 -7.13
N LYS A 233 10.19 16.13 -6.72
CA LYS A 233 8.74 15.99 -6.92
C LYS A 233 8.04 15.61 -5.61
N PRO A 234 6.78 16.01 -5.41
CA PRO A 234 6.01 15.67 -4.22
C PRO A 234 5.46 14.22 -4.30
N ILE A 235 6.35 13.26 -4.59
CA ILE A 235 6.00 11.86 -4.83
C ILE A 235 6.84 10.99 -3.91
N PHE A 236 6.17 10.22 -3.05
CA PHE A 236 6.83 9.30 -2.11
C PHE A 236 5.94 8.09 -1.80
N SER A 237 6.53 7.07 -1.22
CA SER A 237 5.80 5.86 -0.83
C SER A 237 6.54 5.07 0.24
N VAL A 238 5.78 4.24 0.98
CA VAL A 238 6.30 3.34 1.99
C VAL A 238 5.77 1.92 1.81
N GLN A 239 6.60 0.94 2.15
CA GLN A 239 6.28 -0.49 2.02
C GLN A 239 5.36 -0.97 3.14
N TYR A 240 5.51 -0.42 4.34
CA TYR A 240 4.73 -0.74 5.52
C TYR A 240 3.39 0.00 5.56
N HIS A 241 2.61 -0.25 6.63
CA HIS A 241 1.25 0.25 6.81
C HIS A 241 1.20 1.37 7.86
N PRO A 242 1.40 2.66 7.49
CA PRO A 242 1.37 3.78 8.43
C PRO A 242 -0.03 4.05 9.00
N GLU A 243 -1.07 3.51 8.37
CA GLU A 243 -2.44 3.58 8.87
C GLU A 243 -2.66 2.66 10.07
N SER A 244 -1.69 1.80 10.42
CA SER A 244 -1.78 0.86 11.54
C SER A 244 -3.05 -0.01 11.50
N ASN A 245 -3.58 -0.36 12.68
CA ASN A 245 -4.85 -1.04 12.84
C ASN A 245 -4.88 -2.45 12.23
N PRO A 246 -4.12 -3.37 12.87
CA PRO A 246 -3.35 -3.18 14.13
C PRO A 246 -1.99 -2.54 13.88
N GLY A 247 -1.40 -2.04 14.95
CA GLY A 247 0.01 -1.66 15.00
C GLY A 247 0.30 -0.28 15.60
N PRO A 248 1.59 0.04 15.72
CA PRO A 248 2.07 1.31 16.23
C PRO A 248 1.74 2.47 15.28
N GLN A 249 1.76 3.69 15.83
CA GLN A 249 1.36 4.90 15.12
C GLN A 249 2.54 5.82 14.78
N ASP A 250 3.76 5.34 14.87
CA ASP A 250 4.99 6.11 14.71
C ASP A 250 5.06 6.85 13.36
N SER A 251 4.47 6.25 12.33
CA SER A 251 4.54 6.74 10.94
C SER A 251 3.25 7.41 10.43
N VAL A 252 2.28 7.68 11.30
CA VAL A 252 1.04 8.42 10.92
C VAL A 252 1.35 9.81 10.32
N TYR A 253 2.47 10.42 10.68
CA TYR A 253 2.92 11.71 10.14
C TYR A 253 3.05 11.72 8.61
N LEU A 254 3.20 10.57 7.95
CA LEU A 254 3.27 10.46 6.48
C LEU A 254 1.98 10.94 5.79
N PHE A 255 0.83 10.75 6.43
CA PHE A 255 -0.41 11.34 5.94
C PHE A 255 -0.35 12.87 6.01
N GLN A 256 0.17 13.44 7.11
CA GLN A 256 0.36 14.89 7.23
C GLN A 256 1.36 15.42 6.19
N GLU A 257 2.43 14.67 5.90
CA GLU A 257 3.39 15.02 4.85
C GLU A 257 2.72 15.09 3.48
N PHE A 258 1.88 14.12 3.13
CA PHE A 258 1.10 14.14 1.90
C PHE A 258 0.17 15.36 1.82
N ILE A 259 -0.52 15.69 2.91
CA ILE A 259 -1.34 16.91 3.00
C ILE A 259 -0.50 18.18 2.78
N ASN A 260 0.67 18.25 3.39
CA ASN A 260 1.57 19.39 3.23
C ASN A 260 2.06 19.53 1.78
N ASN A 261 2.32 18.42 1.10
CA ASN A 261 2.66 18.40 -0.32
C ASN A 261 1.50 18.93 -1.19
N MET A 262 0.25 18.56 -0.88
CA MET A 262 -0.92 19.11 -1.56
C MET A 262 -1.08 20.62 -1.33
N LYS A 263 -0.87 21.11 -0.08
CA LYS A 263 -0.90 22.55 0.24
C LYS A 263 0.15 23.33 -0.57
N LYS A 264 1.39 22.85 -0.62
CA LYS A 264 2.48 23.47 -1.38
C LYS A 264 2.18 23.51 -2.88
N ASN A 265 1.65 22.40 -3.43
CA ASN A 265 1.32 22.30 -4.85
C ASN A 265 0.15 23.22 -5.25
N ALA A 266 -0.85 23.37 -4.39
CA ALA A 266 -1.98 24.27 -4.62
C ALA A 266 -1.56 25.76 -4.65
N LYS A 267 -0.59 26.15 -3.81
CA LYS A 267 -0.04 27.53 -3.82
C LYS A 267 0.73 27.82 -5.13
N LYS A 268 1.55 26.86 -5.62
CA LYS A 268 2.29 27.02 -6.88
C LYS A 268 1.41 27.20 -8.13
N LYS A 269 0.17 26.73 -8.10
CA LYS A 269 -0.79 26.89 -9.23
C LYS A 269 -1.53 28.22 -9.21
N ARG A 270 -1.39 29.04 -8.17
CA ARG A 270 -2.02 30.36 -8.06
C ARG A 270 -1.12 31.52 -8.50
N TYR A 271 0.13 31.21 -8.76
CA TYR A 271 1.15 32.11 -9.34
C TYR A 271 1.62 31.58 -10.71
#